data_ca7c8ef89cb7374646b698114e009dca
#
_entry.id   ca7c8ef89cb7374646b698114e009dca
#
_cell.length_a   1.000
_cell.length_b   1.000
_cell.length_c   1.000
_cell.angle_alpha   90.00
_cell.angle_beta   90.00
_cell.angle_gamma   90.00
#
_symmetry.space_group_name_H-M   'P 1'
#
loop_
_entity.id
_entity.type
_entity.pdbx_description
1 polymer ?
#
loop_
_entity_poly.entity_id
_entity_poly.type
_entity_poly.pdbx_seq_one_letter_code
_entity_poly.pdbx_strand_id
1 'polypeptide(L)'
;KLNKITIDDYRDVFDFPVQNYYRKLGFDFGKEAFKSSGLDFIKIYENRKFEPQLFNDTLITLNTLKQSGCTHSVLSAQNIVTLKKSVSYYQLDEMFDYISGLEDHYAIGKVDQGKKLIKNLNFKLDEVAMIGDTEHDHEVAEAMGIKCFLMDRGHNSTQRLQSKNTDVYSSFSTL
;
A
#
# COMPACT_ATOMS: atom_id res chain seq x y z
N LYS A 1 19.12 -8.72 -20.98
CA LYS A 1 18.21 -7.58 -21.06
C LYS A 1 16.81 -8.08 -20.71
N LEU A 2 16.16 -7.50 -19.69
CA LEU A 2 14.81 -7.90 -19.32
C LEU A 2 13.80 -7.39 -20.34
N ASN A 3 12.71 -8.13 -20.55
CA ASN A 3 11.62 -7.70 -21.41
C ASN A 3 10.82 -6.58 -20.73
N LYS A 4 10.29 -5.65 -21.52
CA LYS A 4 9.27 -4.72 -21.04
C LYS A 4 7.99 -5.49 -20.77
N ILE A 5 7.31 -5.14 -19.69
CA ILE A 5 6.01 -5.69 -19.33
C ILE A 5 4.94 -4.61 -19.44
N THR A 6 3.70 -4.99 -19.65
CA THR A 6 2.54 -4.11 -19.61
C THR A 6 2.17 -3.79 -18.16
N ILE A 7 1.26 -2.83 -17.97
CA ILE A 7 0.71 -2.54 -16.63
C ILE A 7 -0.12 -3.72 -16.10
N ASP A 8 -0.78 -4.46 -16.97
CA ASP A 8 -1.57 -5.62 -16.58
C ASP A 8 -0.65 -6.78 -16.18
N ASP A 9 0.42 -7.06 -16.96
CA ASP A 9 1.46 -8.02 -16.54
C ASP A 9 2.07 -7.63 -15.19
N TYR A 10 2.31 -6.33 -14.97
CA TYR A 10 2.80 -5.84 -13.68
C TYR A 10 1.84 -6.19 -12.55
N ARG A 11 0.55 -5.88 -12.69
CA ARG A 11 -0.47 -6.12 -11.67
C ARG A 11 -0.65 -7.60 -11.36
N ASP A 12 -0.46 -8.47 -12.36
CA ASP A 12 -0.56 -9.91 -12.21
C ASP A 12 0.63 -10.54 -11.48
N VAL A 13 1.82 -9.93 -11.57
CA VAL A 13 3.05 -10.52 -11.00
C VAL A 13 3.62 -9.76 -9.79
N PHE A 14 3.15 -8.52 -9.53
CA PHE A 14 3.66 -7.74 -8.40
C PHE A 14 3.41 -8.44 -7.07
N ASP A 15 4.41 -8.47 -6.18
CA ASP A 15 4.40 -9.29 -4.98
C ASP A 15 5.25 -8.71 -3.85
N PHE A 16 4.95 -9.13 -2.63
CA PHE A 16 5.77 -8.90 -1.46
C PHE A 16 6.32 -10.23 -0.90
N PRO A 17 7.54 -10.26 -0.37
CA PRO A 17 8.55 -9.18 -0.43
C PRO A 17 8.90 -8.82 -1.87
N VAL A 18 9.18 -7.56 -2.13
CA VAL A 18 9.48 -7.03 -3.48
C VAL A 18 10.57 -7.83 -4.22
N GLN A 19 11.47 -8.49 -3.48
CA GLN A 19 12.46 -9.39 -4.05
C GLN A 19 11.84 -10.55 -4.86
N ASN A 20 10.67 -11.05 -4.45
CA ASN A 20 9.95 -12.10 -5.19
C ASN A 20 9.43 -11.57 -6.53
N TYR A 21 8.90 -10.36 -6.54
CA TYR A 21 8.49 -9.68 -7.77
C TYR A 21 9.66 -9.56 -8.76
N TYR A 22 10.83 -9.10 -8.31
CA TYR A 22 12.01 -9.01 -9.17
C TYR A 22 12.43 -10.37 -9.75
N ARG A 23 12.37 -11.45 -8.94
CA ARG A 23 12.63 -12.81 -9.44
C ARG A 23 11.65 -13.24 -10.54
N LYS A 24 10.35 -12.93 -10.35
CA LYS A 24 9.32 -13.20 -11.38
C LYS A 24 9.59 -12.46 -12.69
N LEU A 25 10.22 -11.27 -12.61
CA LEU A 25 10.66 -10.51 -13.79
C LEU A 25 11.94 -11.05 -14.43
N GLY A 26 12.59 -12.06 -13.86
CA GLY A 26 13.81 -12.65 -14.40
C GLY A 26 15.11 -12.05 -13.88
N PHE A 27 15.09 -11.29 -12.78
CA PHE A 27 16.31 -10.84 -12.12
C PHE A 27 17.03 -12.03 -11.48
N ASP A 28 18.33 -12.15 -11.79
CA ASP A 28 19.21 -13.18 -11.23
C ASP A 28 20.10 -12.57 -10.16
N PHE A 29 19.73 -12.75 -8.91
CA PHE A 29 20.47 -12.20 -7.76
C PHE A 29 21.80 -12.94 -7.46
N GLY A 30 22.10 -13.99 -8.19
CA GLY A 30 23.45 -14.57 -8.23
C GLY A 30 24.45 -13.75 -9.06
N LYS A 31 23.93 -12.96 -10.03
CA LYS A 31 24.73 -12.10 -10.90
C LYS A 31 24.73 -10.64 -10.45
N GLU A 32 23.61 -10.16 -9.93
CA GLU A 32 23.46 -8.77 -9.46
C GLU A 32 22.72 -8.77 -8.13
N ALA A 33 23.33 -8.21 -7.10
CA ALA A 33 22.72 -8.15 -5.77
C ALA A 33 21.38 -7.38 -5.81
N PHE A 34 20.32 -7.90 -5.19
CA PHE A 34 19.01 -7.26 -5.07
C PHE A 34 19.13 -5.80 -4.59
N LYS A 35 20.06 -5.53 -3.66
CA LYS A 35 20.30 -4.18 -3.14
C LYS A 35 20.67 -3.18 -4.25
N SER A 36 21.43 -3.59 -5.27
CA SER A 36 21.80 -2.71 -6.40
C SER A 36 20.57 -2.32 -7.21
N SER A 37 19.82 -3.31 -7.70
CA SER A 37 18.60 -3.07 -8.48
C SER A 37 17.53 -2.31 -7.67
N GLY A 38 17.43 -2.58 -6.37
CA GLY A 38 16.53 -1.87 -5.46
C GLY A 38 16.91 -0.40 -5.29
N LEU A 39 18.19 -0.07 -5.18
CA LEU A 39 18.67 1.32 -5.09
C LEU A 39 18.41 2.10 -6.38
N ASP A 40 18.56 1.49 -7.55
CA ASP A 40 18.26 2.12 -8.83
C ASP A 40 16.77 2.44 -8.94
N PHE A 41 15.90 1.51 -8.53
CA PHE A 41 14.46 1.78 -8.45
C PHE A 41 14.16 2.95 -7.51
N ILE A 42 14.69 2.93 -6.29
CA ILE A 42 14.44 4.00 -5.29
C ILE A 42 14.89 5.35 -5.82
N LYS A 43 16.04 5.43 -6.51
CA LYS A 43 16.51 6.67 -7.12
C LYS A 43 15.54 7.22 -8.17
N ILE A 44 15.02 6.36 -9.04
CA ILE A 44 14.03 6.76 -10.05
C ILE A 44 12.72 7.17 -9.38
N TYR A 45 12.26 6.38 -8.41
CA TYR A 45 11.04 6.64 -7.64
C TYR A 45 11.09 7.99 -6.91
N GLU A 46 12.16 8.28 -6.20
CA GLU A 46 12.33 9.55 -5.47
C GLU A 46 12.25 10.79 -6.39
N ASN A 47 12.70 10.68 -7.64
CA ASN A 47 12.60 11.75 -8.61
C ASN A 47 11.19 11.94 -9.18
N ARG A 48 10.34 10.91 -9.12
CA ARG A 48 9.04 10.88 -9.79
C ARG A 48 7.84 10.70 -8.83
N LYS A 49 8.06 10.54 -7.54
CA LYS A 49 7.03 10.20 -6.53
C LYS A 49 5.87 11.19 -6.43
N PHE A 50 6.03 12.40 -6.92
CA PHE A 50 5.00 13.44 -6.94
C PHE A 50 4.34 13.65 -8.31
N GLU A 51 4.67 12.83 -9.31
CA GLU A 51 3.98 12.85 -10.60
C GLU A 51 2.54 12.29 -10.55
N PRO A 52 2.25 11.22 -9.77
CA PRO A 52 0.90 10.71 -9.65
C PRO A 52 -0.07 11.73 -9.08
N GLN A 53 -1.35 11.61 -9.44
CA GLN A 53 -2.42 12.42 -8.86
C GLN A 53 -3.26 11.57 -7.89
N LEU A 54 -3.92 12.22 -6.94
CA LEU A 54 -4.95 11.54 -6.14
C LEU A 54 -6.09 11.08 -7.05
N PHE A 55 -6.70 9.96 -6.73
CA PHE A 55 -7.95 9.58 -7.36
C PHE A 55 -9.05 10.59 -7.03
N ASN A 56 -9.93 10.87 -7.98
CA ASN A 56 -10.92 11.95 -7.90
C ASN A 56 -11.87 11.83 -6.69
N ASP A 57 -12.13 10.60 -6.25
CA ASP A 57 -13.01 10.29 -5.12
C ASP A 57 -12.30 10.29 -3.75
N THR A 58 -10.97 10.40 -3.71
CA THR A 58 -10.19 10.29 -2.45
C THR A 58 -10.59 11.35 -1.43
N LEU A 59 -10.50 12.64 -1.78
CA LEU A 59 -10.78 13.72 -0.84
C LEU A 59 -12.24 13.76 -0.41
N ILE A 60 -13.16 13.49 -1.34
CA ILE A 60 -14.60 13.45 -1.04
C ILE A 60 -14.87 12.35 -0.02
N THR A 61 -14.32 11.16 -0.22
CA THR A 61 -14.52 10.02 0.68
C THR A 61 -13.91 10.27 2.06
N LEU A 62 -12.67 10.73 2.13
CA LEU A 62 -12.02 11.05 3.41
C LEU A 62 -12.83 12.08 4.20
N ASN A 63 -13.28 13.16 3.55
CA ASN A 63 -14.11 14.17 4.20
C ASN A 63 -15.45 13.62 4.68
N THR A 64 -16.14 12.81 3.85
CA THR A 64 -17.43 12.22 4.21
C THR A 64 -17.29 11.31 5.43
N LEU A 65 -16.28 10.44 5.45
CA LEU A 65 -16.03 9.55 6.58
C LEU A 65 -15.65 10.33 7.85
N LYS A 66 -14.83 11.37 7.73
CA LYS A 66 -14.47 12.25 8.86
C LYS A 66 -15.69 12.96 9.43
N GLN A 67 -16.57 13.47 8.59
CA GLN A 67 -17.84 14.08 9.01
C GLN A 67 -18.79 13.08 9.68
N SER A 68 -18.69 11.80 9.33
CA SER A 68 -19.42 10.70 9.98
C SER A 68 -18.77 10.21 11.28
N GLY A 69 -17.70 10.87 11.75
CA GLY A 69 -17.01 10.53 13.00
C GLY A 69 -15.91 9.47 12.87
N CYS A 70 -15.57 9.05 11.65
CA CYS A 70 -14.45 8.13 11.44
C CYS A 70 -13.11 8.86 11.59
N THR A 71 -12.15 8.18 12.21
CA THR A 71 -10.73 8.57 12.21
C THR A 71 -9.99 7.84 11.10
N HIS A 72 -8.93 8.44 10.58
CA HIS A 72 -8.16 7.86 9.49
C HIS A 72 -6.70 7.66 9.88
N SER A 73 -6.14 6.55 9.44
CA SER A 73 -4.72 6.24 9.61
C SER A 73 -4.12 5.75 8.29
N VAL A 74 -2.87 6.09 8.04
CA VAL A 74 -2.10 5.51 6.93
C VAL A 74 -1.16 4.46 7.46
N LEU A 75 -1.20 3.25 6.89
CA LEU A 75 -0.24 2.18 7.09
C LEU A 75 0.38 1.81 5.75
N SER A 76 1.67 2.09 5.57
CA SER A 76 2.37 1.88 4.30
C SER A 76 3.68 1.13 4.48
N ALA A 77 4.04 0.35 3.45
CA ALA A 77 5.37 -0.24 3.30
C ALA A 77 6.43 0.79 2.82
N GLN A 78 6.04 2.04 2.61
CA GLN A 78 6.95 3.12 2.24
C GLN A 78 7.77 3.57 3.46
N ASN A 79 9.00 4.05 3.19
CA ASN A 79 9.79 4.71 4.23
C ASN A 79 9.02 5.87 4.86
N ILE A 80 9.01 5.97 6.20
CA ILE A 80 8.19 6.93 6.96
C ILE A 80 8.47 8.39 6.58
N VAL A 81 9.72 8.74 6.29
CA VAL A 81 10.08 10.12 5.92
C VAL A 81 9.50 10.47 4.55
N THR A 82 9.60 9.57 3.58
CA THR A 82 9.04 9.73 2.25
C THR A 82 7.51 9.74 2.30
N LEU A 83 6.89 8.87 3.10
CA LEU A 83 5.44 8.82 3.29
C LEU A 83 4.89 10.14 3.83
N LYS A 84 5.49 10.70 4.89
CA LYS A 84 5.08 12.01 5.44
C LYS A 84 5.20 13.12 4.41
N LYS A 85 6.30 13.16 3.63
CA LYS A 85 6.44 14.13 2.53
C LYS A 85 5.34 14.00 1.48
N SER A 86 4.92 12.76 1.16
CA SER A 86 3.82 12.53 0.22
C SER A 86 2.48 13.01 0.79
N VAL A 87 2.18 12.71 2.04
CA VAL A 87 0.96 13.20 2.71
C VAL A 87 0.91 14.72 2.69
N SER A 88 1.99 15.42 3.06
CA SER A 88 2.04 16.89 3.04
C SER A 88 1.98 17.46 1.63
N TYR A 89 2.63 16.84 0.65
CA TYR A 89 2.58 17.28 -0.75
C TYR A 89 1.14 17.29 -1.30
N TYR A 90 0.34 16.27 -0.94
CA TYR A 90 -1.06 16.17 -1.35
C TYR A 90 -2.03 16.90 -0.39
N GLN A 91 -1.52 17.66 0.58
CA GLN A 91 -2.30 18.43 1.57
C GLN A 91 -3.28 17.54 2.37
N LEU A 92 -2.82 16.36 2.75
CA LEU A 92 -3.60 15.36 3.49
C LEU A 92 -3.23 15.30 4.99
N ASP A 93 -2.39 16.23 5.50
CA ASP A 93 -1.92 16.20 6.88
C ASP A 93 -3.07 16.20 7.89
N GLU A 94 -4.11 17.00 7.62
CA GLU A 94 -5.29 17.11 8.50
C GLU A 94 -6.30 15.93 8.31
N MET A 95 -6.04 15.03 7.38
CA MET A 95 -6.94 13.90 7.09
C MET A 95 -6.57 12.65 7.89
N PHE A 96 -5.33 12.57 8.41
CA PHE A 96 -4.84 11.37 9.07
C PHE A 96 -4.38 11.65 10.49
N ASP A 97 -4.95 10.92 11.46
CA ASP A 97 -4.58 10.99 12.87
C ASP A 97 -3.25 10.26 13.13
N TYR A 98 -2.98 9.21 12.35
CA TYR A 98 -1.75 8.43 12.45
C TYR A 98 -1.17 8.15 11.06
N ILE A 99 0.14 8.31 10.94
CA ILE A 99 0.90 7.95 9.74
C ILE A 99 1.97 6.95 10.16
N SER A 100 1.83 5.71 9.70
CA SER A 100 2.72 4.59 9.99
C SER A 100 3.39 4.09 8.73
N GLY A 101 4.70 4.19 8.68
CA GLY A 101 5.56 3.73 7.58
C GLY A 101 6.75 2.94 8.11
N LEU A 102 7.59 2.43 7.23
CA LEU A 102 8.77 1.67 7.60
C LEU A 102 9.97 2.59 7.83
N GLU A 103 10.88 2.15 8.71
CA GLU A 103 12.17 2.84 8.93
C GLU A 103 13.18 2.53 7.82
N ASP A 104 12.98 1.43 7.09
CA ASP A 104 13.81 1.00 5.97
C ASP A 104 13.06 1.00 4.62
N HIS A 105 13.77 0.62 3.53
CA HIS A 105 13.24 0.59 2.17
C HIS A 105 12.89 -0.82 1.67
N TYR A 106 12.90 -1.84 2.54
CA TYR A 106 12.78 -3.23 2.10
C TYR A 106 11.37 -3.80 2.24
N ALA A 107 10.42 -3.01 2.71
CA ALA A 107 9.01 -3.38 2.91
C ALA A 107 8.82 -4.62 3.82
N ILE A 108 9.80 -4.90 4.68
CA ILE A 108 9.71 -5.94 5.70
C ILE A 108 9.14 -5.31 6.97
N GLY A 109 8.09 -5.90 7.52
CA GLY A 109 7.56 -5.47 8.82
C GLY A 109 6.29 -4.64 8.78
N LYS A 110 5.57 -4.55 7.63
CA LYS A 110 4.25 -3.89 7.57
C LYS A 110 3.26 -4.52 8.55
N VAL A 111 3.29 -5.84 8.74
CA VAL A 111 2.47 -6.55 9.74
C VAL A 111 2.79 -6.06 11.16
N ASP A 112 4.07 -5.95 11.52
CA ASP A 112 4.47 -5.48 12.85
C ASP A 112 4.09 -4.02 13.08
N GLN A 113 4.24 -3.18 12.06
CA GLN A 113 3.78 -1.78 12.11
C GLN A 113 2.26 -1.70 12.26
N GLY A 114 1.51 -2.54 11.54
CA GLY A 114 0.07 -2.64 11.66
C GLY A 114 -0.37 -3.04 13.07
N LYS A 115 0.25 -4.06 13.65
CA LYS A 115 -0.01 -4.48 15.03
C LYS A 115 0.34 -3.41 16.06
N LYS A 116 1.40 -2.63 15.85
CA LYS A 116 1.72 -1.46 16.70
C LYS A 116 0.68 -0.37 16.54
N LEU A 117 0.27 -0.07 15.31
CA LEU A 117 -0.75 0.93 15.03
C LEU A 117 -2.06 0.58 15.74
N ILE A 118 -2.59 -0.64 15.59
CA ILE A 118 -3.82 -1.09 16.26
C ILE A 118 -3.76 -0.92 17.77
N LYS A 119 -2.62 -1.23 18.39
CA LYS A 119 -2.47 -1.04 19.85
C LYS A 119 -2.53 0.44 20.28
N ASN A 120 -2.20 1.36 19.39
CA ASN A 120 -2.25 2.80 19.66
C ASN A 120 -3.63 3.41 19.34
N LEU A 121 -4.44 2.70 18.54
CA LEU A 121 -5.82 3.09 18.30
C LEU A 121 -6.67 2.67 19.49
N ASN A 122 -7.47 3.58 20.02
CA ASN A 122 -8.38 3.31 21.14
C ASN A 122 -9.75 2.82 20.64
N PHE A 123 -9.74 1.84 19.74
CA PHE A 123 -10.93 1.23 19.12
C PHE A 123 -10.93 -0.29 19.29
N LYS A 124 -12.09 -0.90 19.26
CA LYS A 124 -12.21 -2.36 19.16
C LYS A 124 -11.86 -2.79 17.74
N LEU A 125 -11.41 -4.03 17.57
CA LEU A 125 -11.01 -4.55 16.26
C LEU A 125 -12.16 -4.59 15.24
N ASP A 126 -13.39 -4.78 15.69
CA ASP A 126 -14.61 -4.77 14.87
C ASP A 126 -15.06 -3.35 14.45
N GLU A 127 -14.47 -2.32 15.06
CA GLU A 127 -14.67 -0.91 14.69
C GLU A 127 -13.60 -0.40 13.72
N VAL A 128 -12.61 -1.25 13.38
CA VAL A 128 -11.48 -0.87 12.50
C VAL A 128 -11.52 -1.70 11.22
N ALA A 129 -11.32 -1.02 10.10
CA ALA A 129 -11.17 -1.68 8.80
C ALA A 129 -9.94 -1.14 8.07
N MET A 130 -9.34 -1.99 7.24
CA MET A 130 -8.26 -1.62 6.34
C MET A 130 -8.78 -1.54 4.91
N ILE A 131 -8.34 -0.54 4.18
CA ILE A 131 -8.51 -0.43 2.73
C ILE A 131 -7.12 -0.57 2.10
N GLY A 132 -6.97 -1.52 1.17
CA GLY A 132 -5.71 -1.80 0.51
C GLY A 132 -5.88 -2.14 -0.97
N ASP A 133 -4.79 -2.31 -1.68
CA ASP A 133 -4.78 -2.59 -3.13
C ASP A 133 -3.95 -3.82 -3.49
N THR A 134 -3.50 -4.58 -2.48
CA THR A 134 -2.69 -5.79 -2.67
C THR A 134 -3.19 -6.96 -1.83
N GLU A 135 -2.86 -8.18 -2.27
CA GLU A 135 -3.04 -9.40 -1.46
C GLU A 135 -2.32 -9.29 -0.11
N HIS A 136 -1.16 -8.60 -0.09
CA HIS A 136 -0.41 -8.37 1.15
C HIS A 136 -1.17 -7.46 2.13
N ASP A 137 -1.96 -6.51 1.67
CA ASP A 137 -2.82 -5.69 2.54
C ASP A 137 -3.86 -6.56 3.24
N HIS A 138 -4.45 -7.50 2.51
CA HIS A 138 -5.37 -8.49 3.11
C HIS A 138 -4.67 -9.32 4.19
N GLU A 139 -3.48 -9.85 3.91
CA GLU A 139 -2.68 -10.63 4.88
C GLU A 139 -2.32 -9.79 6.13
N VAL A 140 -2.01 -8.52 5.94
CA VAL A 140 -1.75 -7.59 7.05
C VAL A 140 -3.00 -7.38 7.89
N ALA A 141 -4.16 -7.15 7.27
CA ALA A 141 -5.43 -6.99 7.96
C ALA A 141 -5.82 -8.25 8.74
N GLU A 142 -5.68 -9.44 8.13
CA GLU A 142 -5.88 -10.72 8.82
C GLU A 142 -4.96 -10.85 10.05
N ALA A 143 -3.67 -10.54 9.89
CA ALA A 143 -2.70 -10.58 11.00
C ALA A 143 -2.97 -9.56 12.11
N MET A 144 -3.70 -8.47 11.79
CA MET A 144 -4.18 -7.46 12.73
C MET A 144 -5.53 -7.85 13.36
N GLY A 145 -6.27 -8.81 12.79
CA GLY A 145 -7.58 -9.24 13.23
C GLY A 145 -8.71 -8.27 12.86
N ILE A 146 -8.56 -7.52 11.76
CA ILE A 146 -9.53 -6.51 11.31
C ILE A 146 -10.05 -6.84 9.91
N LYS A 147 -11.20 -6.24 9.54
CA LYS A 147 -11.77 -6.38 8.19
C LYS A 147 -10.88 -5.68 7.14
N CYS A 148 -10.78 -6.28 5.96
CA CYS A 148 -10.11 -5.68 4.79
C CYS A 148 -11.11 -5.47 3.66
N PHE A 149 -11.03 -4.31 3.02
CA PHE A 149 -11.66 -3.99 1.74
C PHE A 149 -10.56 -3.77 0.71
N LEU A 150 -10.66 -4.40 -0.46
CA LEU A 150 -9.64 -4.31 -1.50
C LEU A 150 -10.09 -3.41 -2.66
N MET A 151 -9.15 -2.62 -3.18
CA MET A 151 -9.35 -1.70 -4.31
C MET A 151 -8.56 -2.20 -5.51
N ASP A 152 -9.23 -2.45 -6.66
CA ASP A 152 -8.61 -3.01 -7.86
C ASP A 152 -7.94 -1.98 -8.79
N ARG A 153 -7.68 -0.80 -8.29
CA ARG A 153 -7.03 0.29 -9.03
C ARG A 153 -5.58 0.57 -8.63
N GLY A 154 -4.97 -0.38 -7.93
CA GLY A 154 -3.60 -0.29 -7.43
C GLY A 154 -2.64 -1.28 -8.06
N HIS A 155 -1.84 -1.92 -7.20
CA HIS A 155 -0.72 -2.80 -7.59
C HIS A 155 -1.13 -4.22 -8.00
N ASN A 156 -2.26 -4.74 -7.52
CA ASN A 156 -2.72 -6.07 -7.93
C ASN A 156 -3.94 -6.00 -8.85
N SER A 157 -4.05 -6.99 -9.76
CA SER A 157 -5.20 -7.12 -10.66
C SER A 157 -6.44 -7.54 -9.90
N THR A 158 -7.62 -7.20 -10.44
CA THR A 158 -8.93 -7.61 -9.92
C THR A 158 -9.00 -9.12 -9.70
N GLN A 159 -8.51 -9.92 -10.66
CA GLN A 159 -8.52 -11.38 -10.57
C GLN A 159 -7.75 -11.90 -9.35
N ARG A 160 -6.59 -11.33 -9.07
CA ARG A 160 -5.79 -11.71 -7.90
C ARG A 160 -6.51 -11.35 -6.60
N LEU A 161 -7.03 -10.12 -6.50
CA LEU A 161 -7.72 -9.64 -5.30
C LEU A 161 -8.97 -10.48 -4.99
N GLN A 162 -9.74 -10.86 -6.01
CA GLN A 162 -10.93 -11.71 -5.87
C GLN A 162 -10.63 -13.10 -5.30
N SER A 163 -9.39 -13.59 -5.44
CA SER A 163 -8.98 -14.87 -4.87
C SER A 163 -8.93 -14.88 -3.33
N LYS A 164 -8.97 -13.71 -2.69
CA LYS A 164 -8.85 -13.56 -1.22
C LYS A 164 -10.18 -13.71 -0.46
N ASN A 165 -11.27 -14.00 -1.16
CA ASN A 165 -12.62 -14.16 -0.55
C ASN A 165 -13.02 -12.92 0.31
N THR A 166 -12.72 -11.73 -0.19
CA THR A 166 -13.09 -10.45 0.41
C THR A 166 -13.71 -9.53 -0.63
N ASP A 167 -14.36 -8.46 -0.19
CA ASP A 167 -14.97 -7.49 -1.08
C ASP A 167 -13.91 -6.70 -1.86
N VAL A 168 -14.09 -6.59 -3.18
CA VAL A 168 -13.21 -5.85 -4.10
C VAL A 168 -13.99 -4.73 -4.76
N TYR A 169 -13.46 -3.53 -4.72
CA TYR A 169 -14.10 -2.30 -5.18
C TYR A 169 -13.25 -1.56 -6.21
N SER A 170 -13.88 -0.91 -7.18
CA SER A 170 -13.19 -0.11 -8.21
C SER A 170 -13.16 1.39 -7.87
N SER A 171 -13.96 1.83 -6.90
CA SER A 171 -13.97 3.22 -6.42
C SER A 171 -14.40 3.30 -4.96
N PHE A 172 -14.01 4.37 -4.28
CA PHE A 172 -14.46 4.61 -2.91
C PHE A 172 -15.97 4.89 -2.83
N SER A 173 -16.59 5.38 -3.90
CA SER A 173 -18.03 5.62 -3.94
C SER A 173 -18.86 4.32 -3.94
N THR A 174 -18.23 3.17 -4.15
CA THR A 174 -18.87 1.84 -4.13
C THR A 174 -18.53 1.04 -2.88
N LEU A 175 -17.66 1.57 -2.03
CA LEU A 175 -17.28 1.01 -0.74
C LEU A 175 -18.36 1.36 0.31
#